data_a621ffe3822bc0e07bee416e2c9e2fc3
#
_entry.id   a621ffe3822bc0e07bee416e2c9e2fc3
#
_cell.length_a   1.000
_cell.length_b   1.000
_cell.length_c   1.000
_cell.angle_alpha   90.00
_cell.angle_beta   90.00
_cell.angle_gamma   90.00
#
_symmetry.space_group_name_H-M   'P 1'
#
loop_
_entity.id
_entity.type
_entity.pdbx_description
1 polymer ?
#
loop_
_entity_poly.entity_id
_entity_poly.type
_entity_poly.pdbx_seq_one_letter_code
_entity_poly.pdbx_strand_id
1 'polypeptide(L)'
;MKKELSFITVIGKDHKGIVAKISGLLYKRNINIEDISQKVMAGFFVMAMLVDMSAYKKPQAQIAEELNKIGKEMDLKIQVQHENIFKKMHRV
;
A
#
# COMPACT_ATOMS: atom_id res chain seq x y z
N MET A 1 8.09 1.96 -20.92
CA MET A 1 8.74 1.57 -19.65
C MET A 1 7.95 0.51 -18.93
N LYS A 2 8.66 -0.46 -18.41
CA LYS A 2 8.03 -1.56 -17.70
C LYS A 2 7.64 -1.15 -16.29
N LYS A 3 6.40 -1.39 -15.93
CA LYS A 3 5.93 -1.08 -14.59
C LYS A 3 6.40 -2.13 -13.58
N GLU A 4 6.64 -1.70 -12.36
CA GLU A 4 6.93 -2.60 -11.25
C GLU A 4 5.79 -2.48 -10.25
N LEU A 5 4.86 -3.41 -10.32
CA LEU A 5 3.64 -3.33 -9.55
C LEU A 5 3.77 -4.02 -8.19
N SER A 6 3.22 -3.38 -7.20
CA SER A 6 3.11 -3.93 -5.85
C SER A 6 1.73 -3.65 -5.31
N PHE A 7 1.28 -4.50 -4.39
CA PHE A 7 0.03 -4.29 -3.68
C PHE A 7 0.32 -3.77 -2.28
N ILE A 8 -0.40 -2.74 -1.89
CA ILE A 8 -0.38 -2.23 -0.53
C ILE A 8 -1.76 -2.48 0.05
N THR A 9 -1.81 -3.26 1.13
CA THR A 9 -3.07 -3.54 1.81
C THR A 9 -3.08 -2.88 3.16
N VAL A 10 -4.22 -2.29 3.52
CA VAL A 10 -4.40 -1.53 4.76
C VAL A 10 -5.67 -2.02 5.43
N ILE A 11 -5.56 -2.40 6.69
CA ILE A 11 -6.74 -2.81 7.45
C ILE A 11 -6.62 -2.30 8.89
N GLY A 12 -7.73 -1.82 9.42
CA GLY A 12 -7.77 -1.35 10.79
C GLY A 12 -9.02 -0.56 11.06
N LYS A 13 -9.05 0.09 12.21
CA LYS A 13 -10.20 0.88 12.62
C LYS A 13 -10.32 2.12 11.72
N ASP A 14 -11.54 2.40 11.28
CA ASP A 14 -11.76 3.54 10.39
C ASP A 14 -11.62 4.86 11.16
N HIS A 15 -10.89 5.80 10.57
CA HIS A 15 -10.82 7.17 11.06
C HIS A 15 -10.30 8.09 9.95
N LYS A 16 -10.35 9.38 10.23
CA LYS A 16 -10.01 10.40 9.21
C LYS A 16 -8.54 10.36 8.83
N GLY A 17 -8.26 10.67 7.58
CA GLY A 17 -6.91 10.93 7.12
C GLY A 17 -6.11 9.72 6.67
N ILE A 18 -6.68 8.52 6.68
CA ILE A 18 -5.95 7.31 6.29
C ILE A 18 -5.45 7.43 4.85
N VAL A 19 -6.35 7.68 3.91
CA VAL A 19 -5.98 7.76 2.49
C VAL A 19 -5.03 8.92 2.24
N ALA A 20 -5.29 10.06 2.86
CA ALA A 20 -4.46 11.24 2.67
C ALA A 20 -3.03 11.00 3.14
N LYS A 21 -2.86 10.38 4.31
CA LYS A 21 -1.55 10.12 4.87
C LYS A 21 -0.75 9.14 4.02
N ILE A 22 -1.38 8.06 3.62
CA ILE A 22 -0.72 7.02 2.82
C ILE A 22 -0.41 7.53 1.42
N SER A 23 -1.37 8.14 0.74
CA SER A 23 -1.15 8.65 -0.61
C SER A 23 -0.13 9.79 -0.62
N GLY A 24 -0.10 10.62 0.42
CA GLY A 24 0.90 11.67 0.56
C GLY A 24 2.31 11.12 0.62
N LEU A 25 2.52 10.05 1.37
CA LEU A 25 3.82 9.41 1.44
C LEU A 25 4.22 8.84 0.08
N LEU A 26 3.30 8.14 -0.59
CA LEU A 26 3.58 7.56 -1.90
C LEU A 26 3.96 8.64 -2.92
N TYR A 27 3.25 9.77 -2.89
CA TYR A 27 3.59 10.90 -3.73
C TYR A 27 5.02 11.39 -3.50
N LYS A 28 5.40 11.55 -2.24
CA LYS A 28 6.75 12.01 -1.89
C LYS A 28 7.84 11.04 -2.35
N ARG A 29 7.52 9.78 -2.48
CA ARG A 29 8.49 8.74 -2.86
C ARG A 29 8.43 8.39 -4.34
N ASN A 30 7.70 9.15 -5.15
CA ASN A 30 7.55 8.88 -6.59
C ASN A 30 6.93 7.53 -6.88
N ILE A 31 5.99 7.13 -6.07
CA ILE A 31 5.25 5.89 -6.28
C ILE A 31 3.86 6.25 -6.78
N ASN A 32 3.53 5.77 -7.97
CA ASN A 32 2.26 6.08 -8.60
C ASN A 32 1.18 5.09 -8.20
N ILE A 33 0.00 5.60 -7.88
CA ILE A 33 -1.15 4.75 -7.58
C ILE A 33 -1.86 4.43 -8.88
N GLU A 34 -1.85 3.14 -9.25
CA GLU A 34 -2.50 2.69 -10.49
C GLU A 34 -3.97 2.39 -10.28
N ASP A 35 -4.32 1.86 -9.11
CA ASP A 35 -5.69 1.51 -8.79
C ASP A 35 -5.84 1.49 -7.27
N ILE A 36 -7.06 1.71 -6.81
CA ILE A 36 -7.35 1.72 -5.39
C ILE A 36 -8.78 1.23 -5.15
N SER A 37 -8.92 0.36 -4.17
CA SER A 37 -10.22 -0.14 -3.75
C SER A 37 -10.29 -0.01 -2.24
N GLN A 38 -11.38 0.58 -1.74
CA GLN A 38 -11.52 0.77 -0.30
C GLN A 38 -12.96 0.51 0.13
N LYS A 39 -13.12 0.11 1.37
CA LYS A 39 -14.41 -0.25 1.91
C LYS A 39 -14.40 -0.07 3.42
N VAL A 40 -15.53 0.29 3.99
CA VAL A 40 -15.72 0.28 5.44
C VAL A 40 -16.72 -0.81 5.77
N MET A 41 -16.33 -1.73 6.63
CA MET A 41 -17.18 -2.85 7.03
C MET A 41 -17.16 -2.97 8.54
N ALA A 42 -18.30 -2.84 9.16
CA ALA A 42 -18.44 -2.96 10.62
C ALA A 42 -17.45 -2.05 11.39
N GLY A 43 -17.24 -0.86 10.89
CA GLY A 43 -16.32 0.10 11.53
C GLY A 43 -14.86 -0.10 11.19
N PHE A 44 -14.54 -1.10 10.39
CA PHE A 44 -13.15 -1.33 9.94
C PHE A 44 -12.93 -0.81 8.53
N PHE A 45 -11.80 -0.17 8.34
CA PHE A 45 -11.34 0.31 7.04
C PHE A 45 -10.51 -0.79 6.39
N VAL A 46 -10.83 -1.09 5.14
CA VAL A 46 -10.07 -2.08 4.34
C VAL A 46 -9.75 -1.43 3.01
N MET A 47 -8.47 -1.43 2.65
CA MET A 47 -8.03 -0.81 1.40
C MET A 47 -6.97 -1.68 0.73
N ALA A 48 -7.07 -1.78 -0.58
CA ALA A 48 -6.03 -2.38 -1.41
C ALA A 48 -5.64 -1.38 -2.48
N MET A 49 -4.35 -1.13 -2.62
CA MET A 49 -3.82 -0.23 -3.63
C MET A 49 -2.87 -1.01 -4.53
N LEU A 50 -3.00 -0.80 -5.82
CA LEU A 50 -2.02 -1.29 -6.78
C LEU A 50 -1.15 -0.10 -7.14
N VAL A 51 0.15 -0.22 -6.92
CA VAL A 51 1.08 0.90 -7.11
C VAL A 51 2.20 0.50 -8.05
N ASP A 52 2.72 1.49 -8.76
CA ASP A 52 3.87 1.32 -9.65
C ASP A 52 5.10 1.89 -8.95
N MET A 53 6.05 1.01 -8.65
CA MET A 53 7.27 1.37 -7.94
C MET A 53 8.47 1.54 -8.85
N SER A 54 8.26 1.61 -10.17
CA SER A 54 9.39 1.69 -11.11
C SER A 54 10.26 2.93 -10.93
N ALA A 55 9.67 4.05 -10.48
CA ALA A 55 10.43 5.28 -10.22
C ALA A 55 11.01 5.36 -8.81
N TYR A 56 10.68 4.42 -7.94
CA TYR A 56 11.19 4.37 -6.58
C TYR A 56 12.52 3.61 -6.59
N LYS A 57 13.62 4.33 -6.39
CA LYS A 57 14.96 3.78 -6.59
C LYS A 57 15.59 3.21 -5.32
N LYS A 58 14.84 3.07 -4.26
CA LYS A 58 15.32 2.51 -2.99
C LYS A 58 14.76 1.12 -2.77
N PRO A 59 15.34 0.34 -1.85
CA PRO A 59 14.80 -0.98 -1.54
C PRO A 59 13.36 -0.92 -1.05
N GLN A 60 12.55 -1.89 -1.44
CA GLN A 60 11.16 -1.97 -1.01
C GLN A 60 11.01 -1.96 0.50
N ALA A 61 11.98 -2.50 1.21
CA ALA A 61 11.95 -2.52 2.67
C ALA A 61 11.86 -1.13 3.28
N GLN A 62 12.39 -0.11 2.62
CA GLN A 62 12.32 1.25 3.14
C GLN A 62 10.93 1.82 3.11
N ILE A 63 10.21 1.64 2.00
CA ILE A 63 8.83 2.14 1.94
C ILE A 63 7.92 1.33 2.86
N ALA A 64 8.17 0.03 2.98
CA ALA A 64 7.42 -0.81 3.92
C ALA A 64 7.60 -0.32 5.36
N GLU A 65 8.82 0.07 5.73
CA GLU A 65 9.10 0.60 7.06
C GLU A 65 8.40 1.92 7.31
N GLU A 66 8.41 2.83 6.33
CA GLU A 66 7.71 4.10 6.45
C GLU A 66 6.20 3.92 6.56
N LEU A 67 5.64 2.99 5.80
CA LEU A 67 4.23 2.67 5.88
C LEU A 67 3.88 2.03 7.24
N ASN A 68 4.77 1.20 7.77
CA ASN A 68 4.57 0.63 9.10
C ASN A 68 4.53 1.68 10.19
N LYS A 69 5.30 2.75 10.06
CA LYS A 69 5.24 3.87 11.00
C LYS A 69 3.86 4.52 10.98
N ILE A 70 3.33 4.75 9.78
CA ILE A 70 1.97 5.27 9.65
C ILE A 70 0.97 4.32 10.28
N GLY A 71 1.14 3.02 10.06
CA GLY A 71 0.27 2.01 10.64
C GLY A 71 0.26 2.07 12.16
N LYS A 72 1.42 2.23 12.77
CA LYS A 72 1.50 2.33 14.23
C LYS A 72 0.84 3.60 14.75
N GLU A 73 1.03 4.73 14.06
CA GLU A 73 0.43 5.99 14.45
C GLU A 73 -1.09 5.95 14.34
N MET A 74 -1.61 5.26 13.35
CA MET A 74 -3.03 5.25 13.01
C MET A 74 -3.74 3.95 13.41
N ASP A 75 -3.06 3.06 14.10
CA ASP A 75 -3.60 1.75 14.48
C ASP A 75 -4.12 0.96 13.28
N LEU A 76 -3.27 0.87 12.27
CA LEU A 76 -3.55 0.14 11.05
C LEU A 76 -2.49 -0.90 10.80
N LYS A 77 -2.88 -2.01 10.19
CA LYS A 77 -1.95 -2.99 9.67
C LYS A 77 -1.75 -2.72 8.18
N ILE A 78 -0.52 -2.43 7.78
CA ILE A 78 -0.19 -2.10 6.40
C ILE A 78 0.84 -3.11 5.90
N GLN A 79 0.58 -3.71 4.74
CA GLN A 79 1.49 -4.67 4.12
C GLN A 79 1.77 -4.28 2.68
N VAL A 80 3.02 -4.51 2.27
CA VAL A 80 3.45 -4.26 0.90
C VAL A 80 3.91 -5.59 0.31
N GLN A 81 3.35 -5.97 -0.83
CA GLN A 81 3.69 -7.24 -1.48
C GLN A 81 3.87 -7.02 -2.98
N HIS A 82 4.98 -7.51 -3.51
CA HIS A 82 5.22 -7.44 -4.94
C HIS A 82 4.22 -8.32 -5.69
N GLU A 83 3.82 -7.89 -6.88
CA GLU A 83 2.81 -8.62 -7.68
C GLU A 83 3.19 -10.07 -7.96
N ASN A 84 4.48 -10.38 -7.99
CA ASN A 84 4.95 -11.75 -8.26
C ASN A 84 4.41 -12.77 -7.26
N ILE A 85 4.12 -12.35 -6.04
CA ILE A 85 3.55 -13.22 -5.03
C ILE A 85 2.19 -13.74 -5.51
N PHE A 86 1.37 -12.85 -6.05
CA PHE A 86 0.05 -13.23 -6.53
C PHE A 86 0.12 -14.08 -7.78
N LYS A 87 1.08 -13.82 -8.65
CA LYS A 87 1.28 -14.64 -9.84
C LYS A 87 1.67 -16.08 -9.48
N LYS A 88 2.52 -16.24 -8.47
CA LYS A 88 2.91 -17.56 -8.01
C LYS A 88 1.74 -18.32 -7.39
N MET A 89 0.86 -17.62 -6.70
CA MET A 89 -0.32 -18.24 -6.09
C MET A 89 -1.33 -18.74 -7.12
N HIS A 90 -1.34 -18.17 -8.31
CA HIS A 90 -2.23 -18.59 -9.39
C HIS A 90 -1.69 -19.73 -10.22
N ARG A 91 -0.48 -20.17 -9.94
CA ARG A 91 0.15 -21.27 -10.66
C ARG A 91 -0.04 -22.56 -9.89
N VAL A 92 -1.19 -23.08 -9.97
CA VAL A 92 -1.43 -24.38 -9.33
C VAL A 92 -1.56 -25.46 -10.38
#